data_bcf1027071e4308b4f6b676edf3da347
#
_entry.id   bcf1027071e4308b4f6b676edf3da347
#
_cell.length_a   1.000
_cell.length_b   1.000
_cell.length_c   1.000
_cell.angle_alpha   90.00
_cell.angle_beta   90.00
_cell.angle_gamma   90.00
#
_symmetry.space_group_name_H-M   'P 1'
#
loop_
_entity.id
_entity.type
_entity.pdbx_description
1 polymer ?
#
loop_
_entity_poly.entity_id
_entity_poly.type
_entity_poly.pdbx_seq_one_letter_code
_entity_poly.pdbx_strand_id
1 'polypeptide(L)'
;MRLAGLVLVLAATAACTPSIYGWTVRTSSTLPAGSFQPANLENEPVAIFEALAPGGLRGTELGLSHHLADILGTVAPTFKVVSPRETASRINTRGLAPDYVRMRTDYEQSNILEANTLRKLGAAVEARYVFQPRLGAFTQTMTVRWNPWDLRLVQTRSSILRISLQLWDTRTGESVWSSIAEASLSSEVVLQDPVYLEDAVRVALGGVVADFLRGQTSSTYTPLNKAIDSLIRAPKSEEKQD
;
A
#
# COMPACT_ATOMS: atom_id res chain seq x y z
N MET A 1 53.56 -37.83 -30.26
CA MET A 1 52.54 -37.99 -29.23
C MET A 1 52.26 -36.59 -28.62
N ARG A 2 51.19 -35.95 -29.02
CA ARG A 2 50.79 -34.62 -28.47
C ARG A 2 49.55 -34.85 -27.66
N LEU A 3 49.68 -34.71 -26.32
CA LEU A 3 48.55 -34.67 -25.37
C LEU A 3 47.89 -33.32 -25.49
N ALA A 4 46.68 -33.29 -26.04
CA ALA A 4 45.82 -32.14 -26.00
C ALA A 4 45.12 -32.10 -24.65
N GLY A 5 45.54 -31.17 -23.81
CA GLY A 5 44.88 -30.87 -22.54
C GLY A 5 43.49 -30.27 -22.78
N LEU A 6 42.47 -31.01 -22.42
CA LEU A 6 41.08 -30.54 -22.39
C LEU A 6 40.91 -29.65 -21.18
N VAL A 7 41.02 -28.34 -21.35
CA VAL A 7 40.65 -27.37 -20.33
C VAL A 7 39.14 -27.26 -20.31
N LEU A 8 38.51 -27.95 -19.36
CA LEU A 8 37.09 -27.81 -19.07
C LEU A 8 36.88 -26.49 -18.33
N VAL A 9 36.56 -25.44 -19.06
CA VAL A 9 36.10 -24.17 -18.48
C VAL A 9 34.70 -24.43 -17.94
N LEU A 10 34.57 -24.73 -16.67
CA LEU A 10 33.30 -24.62 -15.95
C LEU A 10 32.95 -23.13 -15.87
N ALA A 11 32.18 -22.65 -16.82
CA ALA A 11 31.46 -21.41 -16.69
C ALA A 11 30.44 -21.59 -15.56
N ALA A 12 30.81 -21.18 -14.36
CA ALA A 12 29.85 -21.00 -13.28
C ALA A 12 28.95 -19.82 -13.67
N THR A 13 27.92 -20.11 -14.44
CA THR A 13 26.79 -19.20 -14.57
C THR A 13 26.17 -19.11 -13.18
N ALA A 14 26.49 -18.04 -12.47
CA ALA A 14 25.72 -17.62 -11.32
C ALA A 14 24.30 -17.36 -11.84
N ALA A 15 23.51 -18.43 -11.87
CA ALA A 15 22.08 -18.31 -12.06
C ALA A 15 21.57 -17.54 -10.85
N CYS A 16 21.37 -16.22 -11.01
CA CYS A 16 20.47 -15.50 -10.16
C CYS A 16 19.11 -16.17 -10.32
N THR A 17 18.83 -17.13 -9.45
CA THR A 17 17.48 -17.71 -9.36
C THR A 17 16.59 -16.56 -8.94
N PRO A 18 15.62 -16.14 -9.78
CA PRO A 18 14.70 -15.12 -9.38
C PRO A 18 14.00 -15.62 -8.11
N SER A 19 14.06 -14.84 -7.05
CA SER A 19 13.25 -15.08 -5.87
C SER A 19 11.80 -15.12 -6.32
N ILE A 20 11.19 -16.32 -6.27
CA ILE A 20 9.78 -16.47 -6.67
C ILE A 20 8.97 -15.80 -5.56
N TYR A 21 8.65 -14.51 -5.76
CA TYR A 21 7.71 -13.79 -4.94
C TYR A 21 6.31 -14.26 -5.32
N GLY A 22 5.77 -15.20 -4.54
CA GLY A 22 4.34 -15.49 -4.58
C GLY A 22 3.61 -14.44 -3.75
N TRP A 23 2.71 -13.66 -4.36
CA TRP A 23 1.82 -12.79 -3.61
C TRP A 23 0.37 -12.97 -4.07
N THR A 24 -0.55 -12.73 -3.15
CA THR A 24 -1.99 -12.70 -3.42
C THR A 24 -2.58 -11.55 -2.64
N VAL A 25 -3.41 -10.74 -3.30
CA VAL A 25 -4.19 -9.69 -2.66
C VAL A 25 -5.66 -9.98 -2.84
N ARG A 26 -6.39 -10.04 -1.74
CA ARG A 26 -7.84 -10.10 -1.72
C ARG A 26 -8.38 -8.77 -1.25
N THR A 27 -9.32 -8.24 -2.00
CA THR A 27 -9.95 -6.96 -1.68
C THR A 27 -11.45 -7.16 -1.45
N SER A 28 -12.01 -6.32 -0.61
CA SER A 28 -13.45 -6.18 -0.40
C SER A 28 -13.77 -4.70 -0.27
N SER A 29 -14.57 -4.19 -1.20
CA SER A 29 -14.88 -2.76 -1.31
C SER A 29 -16.39 -2.54 -1.27
N THR A 30 -16.81 -1.40 -0.73
CA THR A 30 -18.22 -0.96 -0.86
C THR A 30 -18.46 -0.39 -2.26
N LEU A 31 -19.69 -0.41 -2.69
CA LEU A 31 -20.10 0.44 -3.82
C LEU A 31 -19.99 1.91 -3.40
N PRO A 32 -19.65 2.81 -4.33
CA PRO A 32 -19.69 4.24 -4.06
C PRO A 32 -21.08 4.67 -3.57
N ALA A 33 -21.12 5.50 -2.53
CA ALA A 33 -22.36 5.98 -1.95
C ALA A 33 -22.92 7.20 -2.72
N GLY A 34 -24.22 7.28 -2.79
CA GLY A 34 -24.93 8.41 -3.41
C GLY A 34 -24.58 8.62 -4.88
N SER A 35 -24.24 9.85 -5.25
CA SER A 35 -23.84 10.23 -6.61
C SER A 35 -22.33 10.24 -6.82
N PHE A 36 -21.56 9.78 -5.84
CA PHE A 36 -20.10 9.76 -5.95
C PHE A 36 -19.64 8.74 -7.00
N GLN A 37 -18.69 9.14 -7.82
CA GLN A 37 -17.96 8.29 -8.77
C GLN A 37 -16.47 8.63 -8.70
N PRO A 38 -15.55 7.69 -8.96
CA PRO A 38 -14.11 7.98 -8.97
C PRO A 38 -13.71 9.17 -9.86
N ALA A 39 -14.39 9.36 -10.98
CA ALA A 39 -14.18 10.50 -11.89
C ALA A 39 -14.45 11.88 -11.24
N ASN A 40 -15.17 11.96 -10.11
CA ASN A 40 -15.33 13.22 -9.40
C ASN A 40 -13.99 13.78 -8.91
N LEU A 41 -12.99 12.92 -8.65
CA LEU A 41 -11.66 13.34 -8.19
C LEU A 41 -10.81 14.03 -9.27
N GLU A 42 -11.22 13.99 -10.52
CA GLU A 42 -10.60 14.79 -11.59
C GLU A 42 -10.93 16.29 -11.46
N ASN A 43 -12.10 16.59 -10.97
CA ASN A 43 -12.59 17.97 -10.83
C ASN A 43 -12.46 18.50 -9.40
N GLU A 44 -12.67 17.65 -8.41
CA GLU A 44 -12.66 17.99 -6.99
C GLU A 44 -11.39 17.47 -6.32
N PRO A 45 -10.59 18.30 -5.62
CA PRO A 45 -9.38 17.85 -4.97
C PRO A 45 -9.65 16.81 -3.88
N VAL A 46 -8.72 15.83 -3.77
CA VAL A 46 -8.71 14.83 -2.72
C VAL A 46 -7.41 14.94 -1.91
N ALA A 47 -7.52 15.09 -0.61
CA ALA A 47 -6.37 15.06 0.29
C ALA A 47 -6.13 13.64 0.81
N ILE A 48 -4.90 13.37 1.20
CA ILE A 48 -4.55 12.13 1.87
C ILE A 48 -4.15 12.47 3.30
N PHE A 49 -4.92 11.96 4.27
CA PHE A 49 -4.55 12.03 5.67
C PHE A 49 -3.43 11.05 5.97
N GLU A 50 -2.66 11.35 7.00
CA GLU A 50 -1.65 10.41 7.48
C GLU A 50 -2.32 9.12 7.94
N ALA A 51 -1.77 7.99 7.52
CA ALA A 51 -2.31 6.69 7.86
C ALA A 51 -2.32 6.46 9.38
N LEU A 52 -3.16 5.56 9.83
CA LEU A 52 -3.13 5.04 11.19
C LEU A 52 -2.48 3.65 11.18
N ALA A 53 -1.64 3.40 12.18
CA ALA A 53 -1.01 2.11 12.38
C ALA A 53 -1.14 1.66 13.84
N PRO A 54 -1.29 0.35 14.11
CA PRO A 54 -1.30 -0.17 15.47
C PRO A 54 0.05 0.08 16.15
N GLY A 55 0.05 0.14 17.48
CA GLY A 55 1.19 0.58 18.29
C GLY A 55 2.53 -0.08 17.96
N GLY A 56 2.53 -1.36 17.55
CA GLY A 56 3.75 -2.08 17.14
C GLY A 56 4.30 -1.72 15.77
N LEU A 57 3.57 -0.90 14.99
CA LEU A 57 3.93 -0.46 13.64
C LEU A 57 3.96 1.07 13.52
N ARG A 58 4.07 1.75 14.66
CA ARG A 58 4.22 3.22 14.68
C ARG A 58 5.48 3.63 13.94
N GLY A 59 5.38 4.71 13.16
CA GLY A 59 6.47 5.20 12.31
C GLY A 59 6.38 4.76 10.85
N THR A 60 5.44 3.85 10.52
CA THR A 60 5.20 3.42 9.13
C THR A 60 4.06 4.19 8.45
N GLU A 61 3.36 5.03 9.21
CA GLU A 61 2.15 5.75 8.79
C GLU A 61 2.43 6.65 7.59
N LEU A 62 3.52 7.42 7.67
CA LEU A 62 3.91 8.35 6.62
C LEU A 62 4.25 7.60 5.32
N GLY A 63 4.96 6.48 5.42
CA GLY A 63 5.29 5.63 4.27
C GLY A 63 4.03 5.12 3.58
N LEU A 64 3.04 4.60 4.32
CA LEU A 64 1.77 4.12 3.78
C LEU A 64 1.03 5.22 3.00
N SER A 65 0.95 6.42 3.55
CA SER A 65 0.27 7.54 2.93
C SER A 65 0.98 8.04 1.66
N HIS A 66 2.33 8.04 1.67
CA HIS A 66 3.12 8.38 0.48
C HIS A 66 2.95 7.35 -0.63
N HIS A 67 2.98 6.04 -0.31
CA HIS A 67 2.73 5.01 -1.32
C HIS A 67 1.35 5.14 -1.97
N LEU A 68 0.32 5.53 -1.20
CA LEU A 68 -0.99 5.81 -1.78
C LEU A 68 -0.94 7.00 -2.75
N ALA A 69 -0.25 8.07 -2.38
CA ALA A 69 -0.09 9.24 -3.26
C ALA A 69 0.65 8.88 -4.56
N ASP A 70 1.73 8.11 -4.46
CA ASP A 70 2.54 7.67 -5.60
C ASP A 70 1.74 6.77 -6.55
N ILE A 71 0.97 5.83 -5.99
CA ILE A 71 0.10 4.94 -6.78
C ILE A 71 -0.95 5.76 -7.52
N LEU A 72 -1.67 6.64 -6.81
CA LEU A 72 -2.69 7.49 -7.43
C LEU A 72 -2.08 8.39 -8.52
N GLY A 73 -0.92 9.00 -8.27
CA GLY A 73 -0.19 9.80 -9.26
C GLY A 73 0.23 9.01 -10.51
N THR A 74 0.48 7.70 -10.36
CA THR A 74 0.86 6.83 -11.47
C THR A 74 -0.33 6.36 -12.29
N VAL A 75 -1.43 5.93 -11.63
CA VAL A 75 -2.56 5.26 -12.32
C VAL A 75 -3.73 6.18 -12.61
N ALA A 76 -3.82 7.30 -11.92
CA ALA A 76 -4.88 8.29 -12.06
C ALA A 76 -4.28 9.72 -12.04
N PRO A 77 -3.38 10.06 -12.99
CA PRO A 77 -2.65 11.34 -12.99
C PRO A 77 -3.58 12.55 -13.19
N THR A 78 -4.82 12.32 -13.61
CA THR A 78 -5.85 13.37 -13.74
C THR A 78 -6.47 13.76 -12.39
N PHE A 79 -6.30 12.95 -11.35
CA PHE A 79 -6.82 13.26 -10.01
C PHE A 79 -6.03 14.40 -9.37
N LYS A 80 -6.76 15.32 -8.75
CA LYS A 80 -6.16 16.46 -8.03
C LYS A 80 -5.79 16.03 -6.61
N VAL A 81 -4.70 15.29 -6.46
CA VAL A 81 -4.26 14.75 -5.18
C VAL A 81 -3.44 15.78 -4.40
N VAL A 82 -3.89 16.13 -3.19
CA VAL A 82 -3.10 16.87 -2.21
C VAL A 82 -2.28 15.86 -1.41
N SER A 83 -0.96 15.94 -1.53
CA SER A 83 -0.04 14.97 -0.91
C SER A 83 -0.14 14.96 0.63
N PRO A 84 0.25 13.88 1.31
CA PRO A 84 0.22 13.81 2.78
C PRO A 84 1.03 14.95 3.43
N ARG A 85 2.19 15.26 2.87
CA ARG A 85 3.05 16.35 3.35
C ARG A 85 2.36 17.71 3.24
N GLU A 86 1.75 17.98 2.11
CA GLU A 86 1.03 19.23 1.87
C GLU A 86 -0.22 19.32 2.75
N THR A 87 -0.95 18.23 2.90
CA THR A 87 -2.10 18.11 3.81
C THR A 87 -1.70 18.48 5.24
N ALA A 88 -0.64 17.86 5.77
CA ALA A 88 -0.14 18.16 7.12
C ALA A 88 0.31 19.64 7.25
N SER A 89 1.01 20.17 6.25
CA SER A 89 1.46 21.57 6.23
C SER A 89 0.28 22.55 6.28
N ARG A 90 -0.74 22.33 5.45
CA ARG A 90 -1.94 23.19 5.40
C ARG A 90 -2.72 23.14 6.71
N ILE A 91 -2.89 21.96 7.31
CA ILE A 91 -3.54 21.80 8.63
C ILE A 91 -2.77 22.58 9.70
N ASN A 92 -1.45 22.45 9.74
CA ASN A 92 -0.62 23.11 10.73
C ASN A 92 -0.65 24.64 10.58
N THR A 93 -0.50 25.15 9.37
CA THR A 93 -0.49 26.60 9.10
C THR A 93 -1.83 27.28 9.40
N ARG A 94 -2.93 26.51 9.38
CA ARG A 94 -4.27 26.99 9.76
C ARG A 94 -4.57 26.81 11.27
N GLY A 95 -3.60 26.33 12.05
CA GLY A 95 -3.75 26.12 13.50
C GLY A 95 -4.69 24.98 13.90
N LEU A 96 -4.96 24.04 12.97
CA LEU A 96 -5.92 22.94 13.20
C LEU A 96 -5.24 21.62 13.64
N ALA A 97 -3.94 21.64 13.93
CA ALA A 97 -3.22 20.44 14.38
C ALA A 97 -3.86 19.78 15.61
N PRO A 98 -4.31 20.53 16.68
CA PRO A 98 -4.98 19.90 17.81
C PRO A 98 -6.31 19.23 17.46
N ASP A 99 -7.11 19.84 16.57
CA ASP A 99 -8.36 19.24 16.09
C ASP A 99 -8.11 17.98 15.28
N TYR A 100 -7.08 17.98 14.43
CA TYR A 100 -6.68 16.82 13.64
C TYR A 100 -6.23 15.66 14.53
N VAL A 101 -5.39 15.91 15.53
CA VAL A 101 -4.91 14.88 16.47
C VAL A 101 -6.09 14.26 17.22
N ARG A 102 -7.00 15.08 17.77
CA ARG A 102 -8.19 14.59 18.46
C ARG A 102 -9.07 13.74 17.55
N MET A 103 -9.38 14.22 16.34
CA MET A 103 -10.18 13.46 15.39
C MET A 103 -9.53 12.12 15.03
N ARG A 104 -8.20 12.05 14.89
CA ARG A 104 -7.47 10.79 14.65
C ARG A 104 -7.62 9.82 15.82
N THR A 105 -7.50 10.31 17.06
CA THR A 105 -7.67 9.49 18.26
C THR A 105 -9.08 8.92 18.36
N ASP A 106 -10.10 9.75 18.08
CA ASP A 106 -11.49 9.31 18.09
C ASP A 106 -11.76 8.29 16.97
N TYR A 107 -11.15 8.50 15.79
CA TYR A 107 -11.25 7.56 14.66
C TYR A 107 -10.60 6.21 14.96
N GLU A 108 -9.48 6.16 15.68
CA GLU A 108 -8.85 4.89 16.10
C GLU A 108 -9.83 3.99 16.85
N GLN A 109 -10.73 4.58 17.64
CA GLN A 109 -11.70 3.86 18.46
C GLN A 109 -13.02 3.58 17.75
N SER A 110 -13.48 4.52 16.93
CA SER A 110 -14.83 4.49 16.32
C SER A 110 -14.86 4.11 14.85
N ASN A 111 -13.75 4.24 14.13
CA ASN A 111 -13.67 4.21 12.66
C ASN A 111 -14.55 5.29 11.97
N ILE A 112 -14.90 6.37 12.69
CA ILE A 112 -15.73 7.47 12.20
C ILE A 112 -14.93 8.77 12.31
N LEU A 113 -14.84 9.51 11.21
CA LEU A 113 -14.31 10.87 11.22
C LEU A 113 -15.46 11.83 11.64
N GLU A 114 -15.21 12.63 12.70
CA GLU A 114 -16.21 13.58 13.20
C GLU A 114 -16.49 14.66 12.14
N ALA A 115 -17.75 14.80 11.76
CA ALA A 115 -18.18 15.57 10.59
C ALA A 115 -17.82 17.07 10.67
N ASN A 116 -17.92 17.70 11.85
CA ASN A 116 -17.63 19.13 11.97
C ASN A 116 -16.13 19.41 11.88
N THR A 117 -15.30 18.57 12.52
CA THR A 117 -13.84 18.65 12.41
C THR A 117 -13.38 18.31 11.00
N LEU A 118 -13.95 17.26 10.39
CA LEU A 118 -13.66 16.90 9.02
C LEU A 118 -13.95 18.04 8.04
N ARG A 119 -15.06 18.76 8.22
CA ARG A 119 -15.42 19.92 7.40
C ARG A 119 -14.40 21.07 7.56
N LYS A 120 -13.98 21.35 8.79
CA LYS A 120 -12.93 22.38 9.05
C LYS A 120 -11.61 22.00 8.39
N LEU A 121 -11.20 20.75 8.52
CA LEU A 121 -9.97 20.24 7.93
C LEU A 121 -10.04 20.23 6.39
N GLY A 122 -11.16 19.79 5.81
CA GLY A 122 -11.39 19.83 4.38
C GLY A 122 -11.28 21.26 3.80
N ALA A 123 -11.86 22.24 4.48
CA ALA A 123 -11.71 23.63 4.10
C ALA A 123 -10.27 24.14 4.23
N ALA A 124 -9.55 23.72 5.25
CA ALA A 124 -8.14 24.10 5.47
C ALA A 124 -7.20 23.53 4.41
N VAL A 125 -7.41 22.26 4.01
CA VAL A 125 -6.61 21.61 2.97
C VAL A 125 -7.10 21.90 1.55
N GLU A 126 -8.22 22.61 1.42
CA GLU A 126 -8.86 22.95 0.13
C GLU A 126 -9.21 21.69 -0.68
N ALA A 127 -9.68 20.63 0.01
CA ALA A 127 -10.06 19.38 -0.59
C ALA A 127 -11.48 18.97 -0.19
N ARG A 128 -12.27 18.59 -1.20
CA ARG A 128 -13.63 18.08 -0.96
C ARG A 128 -13.61 16.66 -0.43
N TYR A 129 -12.68 15.87 -0.89
CA TYR A 129 -12.55 14.46 -0.48
C TYR A 129 -11.28 14.23 0.32
N VAL A 130 -11.32 13.21 1.17
CA VAL A 130 -10.16 12.81 1.97
C VAL A 130 -10.05 11.29 1.98
N PHE A 131 -8.89 10.79 1.62
CA PHE A 131 -8.52 9.41 1.89
C PHE A 131 -7.98 9.25 3.31
N GLN A 132 -8.53 8.30 4.05
CA GLN A 132 -8.04 7.88 5.36
C GLN A 132 -7.52 6.44 5.26
N PRO A 133 -6.22 6.25 5.06
CA PRO A 133 -5.62 4.92 5.11
C PRO A 133 -5.42 4.44 6.55
N ARG A 134 -5.52 3.12 6.75
CA ARG A 134 -5.24 2.48 8.03
C ARG A 134 -4.54 1.15 7.81
N LEU A 135 -3.44 0.94 8.51
CA LEU A 135 -2.77 -0.34 8.64
C LEU A 135 -3.45 -1.12 9.76
N GLY A 136 -4.06 -2.26 9.45
CA GLY A 136 -4.75 -3.08 10.44
C GLY A 136 -3.80 -4.04 11.16
N ALA A 137 -3.04 -4.81 10.40
CA ALA A 137 -2.08 -5.78 10.94
C ALA A 137 -0.98 -6.08 9.93
N PHE A 138 0.19 -6.38 10.43
CA PHE A 138 1.28 -6.98 9.67
C PHE A 138 1.89 -8.11 10.49
N THR A 139 1.80 -9.32 9.97
CA THR A 139 2.31 -10.52 10.64
C THR A 139 3.29 -11.23 9.71
N GLN A 140 4.43 -11.61 10.24
CA GLN A 140 5.41 -12.44 9.55
C GLN A 140 5.56 -13.76 10.28
N THR A 141 5.58 -14.85 9.51
CA THR A 141 5.86 -16.19 9.99
C THR A 141 7.01 -16.79 9.20
N MET A 142 7.85 -17.55 9.87
CA MET A 142 8.93 -18.28 9.26
C MET A 142 8.73 -19.76 9.52
N THR A 143 8.68 -20.56 8.46
CA THR A 143 8.59 -22.00 8.54
C THR A 143 9.86 -22.61 7.96
N VAL A 144 10.50 -23.47 8.72
CA VAL A 144 11.69 -24.20 8.29
C VAL A 144 11.25 -25.64 7.95
N ARG A 145 11.53 -26.09 6.73
CA ARG A 145 11.28 -27.46 6.30
C ARG A 145 12.60 -28.12 5.95
N TRP A 146 12.81 -29.31 6.48
CA TRP A 146 13.90 -30.14 6.05
C TRP A 146 13.48 -30.99 4.83
N ASN A 147 14.23 -30.86 3.74
CA ASN A 147 14.02 -31.72 2.57
C ASN A 147 15.02 -32.88 2.61
N PRO A 148 14.56 -34.07 2.92
CA PRO A 148 15.46 -35.25 3.06
C PRO A 148 16.11 -35.68 1.75
N TRP A 149 15.52 -35.32 0.60
CA TRP A 149 16.03 -35.68 -0.71
C TRP A 149 17.18 -34.78 -1.19
N ASP A 150 17.24 -33.56 -0.72
CA ASP A 150 18.27 -32.58 -1.11
C ASP A 150 19.22 -32.21 0.03
N LEU A 151 19.01 -32.75 1.23
CA LEU A 151 19.76 -32.40 2.46
C LEU A 151 19.79 -30.90 2.71
N ARG A 152 18.78 -30.17 2.25
CA ARG A 152 18.68 -28.70 2.38
C ARG A 152 17.58 -28.31 3.35
N LEU A 153 17.86 -27.28 4.13
CA LEU A 153 16.85 -26.57 4.91
C LEU A 153 16.22 -25.53 4.01
N VAL A 154 14.94 -25.72 3.67
CA VAL A 154 14.14 -24.72 2.95
C VAL A 154 13.42 -23.88 3.99
N GLN A 155 13.67 -22.60 3.97
CA GLN A 155 12.96 -21.64 4.82
C GLN A 155 11.94 -20.92 3.96
N THR A 156 10.69 -20.99 4.38
CA THR A 156 9.60 -20.21 3.78
C THR A 156 9.23 -19.09 4.73
N ARG A 157 9.32 -17.84 4.26
CA ARG A 157 8.77 -16.68 4.98
C ARG A 157 7.45 -16.33 4.36
N SER A 158 6.46 -16.15 5.21
CA SER A 158 5.14 -15.68 4.80
C SER A 158 4.79 -14.43 5.60
N SER A 159 4.30 -13.41 4.93
CA SER A 159 3.78 -12.21 5.57
C SER A 159 2.34 -11.98 5.17
N ILE A 160 1.54 -11.57 6.12
CA ILE A 160 0.15 -11.17 5.90
C ILE A 160 0.01 -9.72 6.35
N LEU A 161 -0.47 -8.89 5.43
CA LEU A 161 -0.77 -7.48 5.67
C LEU A 161 -2.26 -7.24 5.49
N ARG A 162 -2.87 -6.53 6.43
CA ARG A 162 -4.24 -6.01 6.30
C ARG A 162 -4.22 -4.49 6.30
N ILE A 163 -4.82 -3.90 5.30
CA ILE A 163 -5.02 -2.46 5.21
C ILE A 163 -6.49 -2.15 4.98
N SER A 164 -6.92 -0.98 5.40
CA SER A 164 -8.19 -0.41 4.98
C SER A 164 -7.98 1.00 4.44
N LEU A 165 -8.83 1.38 3.50
CA LEU A 165 -8.84 2.70 2.88
C LEU A 165 -10.28 3.18 2.83
N GLN A 166 -10.53 4.36 3.40
CA GLN A 166 -11.85 5.00 3.34
C GLN A 166 -11.72 6.33 2.60
N LEU A 167 -12.74 6.67 1.85
CA LEU A 167 -12.89 7.97 1.20
C LEU A 167 -14.09 8.70 1.79
N TRP A 168 -13.85 9.89 2.28
CA TRP A 168 -14.84 10.72 2.96
C TRP A 168 -15.09 12.01 2.18
N ASP A 169 -16.37 12.43 2.08
CA ASP A 169 -16.72 13.77 1.64
C ASP A 169 -16.65 14.72 2.84
N THR A 170 -15.77 15.70 2.77
CA THR A 170 -15.54 16.66 3.87
C THR A 170 -16.70 17.63 4.06
N ARG A 171 -17.56 17.83 3.06
CA ARG A 171 -18.71 18.73 3.14
C ARG A 171 -19.88 18.08 3.86
N THR A 172 -20.15 16.83 3.58
CA THR A 172 -21.28 16.09 4.19
C THR A 172 -20.87 15.36 5.46
N GLY A 173 -19.60 14.94 5.58
CA GLY A 173 -19.12 14.06 6.65
C GLY A 173 -19.45 12.59 6.40
N GLU A 174 -19.83 12.22 5.18
CA GLU A 174 -20.17 10.86 4.81
C GLU A 174 -18.96 10.11 4.28
N SER A 175 -18.87 8.83 4.62
CA SER A 175 -17.94 7.90 3.98
C SER A 175 -18.55 7.48 2.64
N VAL A 176 -17.99 7.98 1.53
CA VAL A 176 -18.53 7.74 0.19
C VAL A 176 -18.02 6.45 -0.43
N TRP A 177 -16.94 5.89 0.09
CA TRP A 177 -16.38 4.61 -0.33
C TRP A 177 -15.42 4.05 0.72
N SER A 178 -15.34 2.74 0.81
CA SER A 178 -14.37 2.05 1.66
C SER A 178 -13.92 0.73 1.05
N SER A 179 -12.69 0.33 1.38
CA SER A 179 -12.12 -0.95 0.98
C SER A 179 -11.22 -1.52 2.06
N ILE A 180 -11.18 -2.84 2.12
CA ILE A 180 -10.24 -3.61 2.93
C ILE A 180 -9.46 -4.51 1.98
N ALA A 181 -8.14 -4.57 2.16
CA ALA A 181 -7.28 -5.51 1.46
C ALA A 181 -6.51 -6.37 2.44
N GLU A 182 -6.38 -7.65 2.09
CA GLU A 182 -5.46 -8.59 2.71
C GLU A 182 -4.45 -9.03 1.66
N ALA A 183 -3.18 -8.68 1.87
CA ALA A 183 -2.06 -9.11 1.05
C ALA A 183 -1.32 -10.23 1.77
N SER A 184 -1.14 -11.35 1.09
CA SER A 184 -0.30 -12.46 1.52
C SER A 184 0.90 -12.54 0.58
N LEU A 185 2.10 -12.46 1.13
CA LEU A 185 3.34 -12.59 0.39
C LEU A 185 4.12 -13.78 0.94
N SER A 186 4.65 -14.60 0.05
CA SER A 186 5.52 -15.73 0.41
C SER A 186 6.79 -15.68 -0.40
N SER A 187 7.93 -15.89 0.26
CA SER A 187 9.20 -16.08 -0.40
C SER A 187 9.80 -17.42 0.01
N GLU A 188 10.20 -18.21 -0.99
CA GLU A 188 10.95 -19.46 -0.80
C GLU A 188 12.33 -19.24 -1.37
N VAL A 189 13.34 -19.07 -0.52
CA VAL A 189 14.73 -18.89 -0.97
C VAL A 189 15.72 -19.54 0.00
N VAL A 190 16.81 -20.05 -0.56
CA VAL A 190 17.95 -20.61 0.19
C VAL A 190 18.81 -19.50 0.83
N LEU A 191 18.80 -18.29 0.27
CA LEU A 191 19.42 -17.06 0.79
C LEU A 191 18.32 -15.98 0.82
N GLN A 192 18.00 -15.50 2.00
CA GLN A 192 16.74 -14.83 2.28
C GLN A 192 16.84 -13.32 2.19
N ASP A 193 16.06 -12.74 1.28
CA ASP A 193 15.61 -11.37 1.44
C ASP A 193 14.33 -11.35 2.31
N PRO A 194 14.27 -10.53 3.35
CA PRO A 194 13.04 -10.36 4.12
C PRO A 194 11.95 -9.77 3.23
N VAL A 195 10.69 -10.17 3.47
CA VAL A 195 9.55 -9.47 2.88
C VAL A 195 9.42 -8.14 3.61
N TYR A 196 9.70 -7.04 2.92
CA TYR A 196 9.56 -5.73 3.50
C TYR A 196 8.09 -5.32 3.60
N LEU A 197 7.75 -4.63 4.69
CA LEU A 197 6.40 -4.08 4.89
C LEU A 197 5.97 -3.21 3.71
N GLU A 198 6.89 -2.42 3.18
CA GLU A 198 6.66 -1.50 2.06
C GLU A 198 6.20 -2.24 0.79
N ASP A 199 6.79 -3.38 0.48
CA ASP A 199 6.38 -4.20 -0.67
C ASP A 199 4.96 -4.73 -0.49
N ALA A 200 4.65 -5.23 0.71
CA ALA A 200 3.31 -5.70 1.04
C ALA A 200 2.27 -4.57 0.98
N VAL A 201 2.60 -3.38 1.49
CA VAL A 201 1.76 -2.19 1.43
C VAL A 201 1.49 -1.78 -0.01
N ARG A 202 2.52 -1.72 -0.84
CA ARG A 202 2.40 -1.33 -2.25
C ARG A 202 1.48 -2.26 -3.02
N VAL A 203 1.65 -3.58 -2.83
CA VAL A 203 0.80 -4.60 -3.46
C VAL A 203 -0.65 -4.49 -2.99
N ALA A 204 -0.87 -4.33 -1.68
CA ALA A 204 -2.21 -4.20 -1.11
C ALA A 204 -2.93 -2.94 -1.59
N LEU A 205 -2.25 -1.78 -1.53
CA LEU A 205 -2.79 -0.51 -2.04
C LEU A 205 -3.07 -0.56 -3.53
N GLY A 206 -2.19 -1.19 -4.32
CA GLY A 206 -2.40 -1.38 -5.76
C GLY A 206 -3.71 -2.11 -6.05
N GLY A 207 -4.02 -3.18 -5.30
CA GLY A 207 -5.30 -3.90 -5.41
C GLY A 207 -6.51 -3.03 -5.05
N VAL A 208 -6.41 -2.30 -3.94
CA VAL A 208 -7.49 -1.39 -3.48
C VAL A 208 -7.76 -0.28 -4.48
N VAL A 209 -6.71 0.37 -5.00
CA VAL A 209 -6.86 1.45 -6.00
C VAL A 209 -7.39 0.91 -7.33
N ALA A 210 -6.97 -0.31 -7.74
CA ALA A 210 -7.50 -0.94 -8.93
C ALA A 210 -9.01 -1.21 -8.82
N ASP A 211 -9.49 -1.69 -7.67
CA ASP A 211 -10.92 -1.88 -7.41
C ASP A 211 -11.68 -0.55 -7.41
N PHE A 212 -11.10 0.47 -6.75
CA PHE A 212 -11.67 1.81 -6.73
C PHE A 212 -11.92 2.36 -8.13
N LEU A 213 -10.90 2.32 -8.98
CA LEU A 213 -10.98 2.85 -10.34
C LEU A 213 -11.92 2.07 -11.25
N ARG A 214 -12.10 0.77 -10.99
CA ARG A 214 -12.96 -0.12 -11.79
C ARG A 214 -14.36 -0.29 -11.24
N GLY A 215 -14.65 0.26 -10.06
CA GLY A 215 -15.92 0.06 -9.37
C GLY A 215 -16.17 -1.40 -8.96
N GLN A 216 -15.11 -2.17 -8.69
CA GLN A 216 -15.21 -3.55 -8.26
C GLN A 216 -15.39 -3.63 -6.75
N THR A 217 -16.27 -4.56 -6.31
CA THR A 217 -16.56 -4.75 -4.89
C THR A 217 -15.76 -5.88 -4.25
N SER A 218 -15.23 -6.80 -5.04
CA SER A 218 -14.40 -7.90 -4.56
C SER A 218 -13.49 -8.38 -5.68
N SER A 219 -12.22 -8.55 -5.37
CA SER A 219 -11.22 -9.03 -6.33
C SER A 219 -10.16 -9.88 -5.66
N THR A 220 -9.52 -10.72 -6.46
CA THR A 220 -8.31 -11.42 -6.07
C THR A 220 -7.24 -11.18 -7.13
N TYR A 221 -6.15 -10.58 -6.72
CA TYR A 221 -5.01 -10.27 -7.57
C TYR A 221 -3.84 -11.19 -7.25
N THR A 222 -3.12 -11.61 -8.28
CA THR A 222 -1.94 -12.46 -8.21
C THR A 222 -0.88 -11.95 -9.18
N PRO A 223 0.38 -12.43 -9.16
CA PRO A 223 1.42 -12.03 -10.10
C PRO A 223 1.07 -12.24 -11.58
N LEU A 224 0.10 -13.09 -11.88
CA LEU A 224 -0.38 -13.31 -13.25
C LEU A 224 -1.32 -12.19 -13.73
N ASN A 225 -1.83 -11.38 -12.83
CA ASN A 225 -2.72 -10.26 -13.16
C ASN A 225 -1.88 -9.01 -13.45
N LYS A 226 -1.62 -8.77 -14.72
CA LYS A 226 -0.81 -7.61 -15.19
C LYS A 226 -1.34 -6.23 -14.74
N ALA A 227 -2.57 -6.18 -14.25
CA ALA A 227 -3.22 -4.94 -13.83
C ALA A 227 -2.52 -4.20 -12.67
N ILE A 228 -1.80 -4.93 -11.82
CA ILE A 228 -1.08 -4.36 -10.67
C ILE A 228 0.44 -4.41 -10.88
N ASP A 229 0.90 -5.13 -11.87
CA ASP A 229 2.32 -5.40 -12.10
C ASP A 229 3.13 -4.09 -12.30
N SER A 230 2.55 -3.14 -13.02
CA SER A 230 3.17 -1.82 -13.22
C SER A 230 3.27 -0.99 -11.94
N LEU A 231 2.34 -1.20 -10.98
CA LEU A 231 2.32 -0.49 -9.70
C LEU A 231 3.35 -1.05 -8.71
N ILE A 232 3.57 -2.36 -8.79
CA ILE A 232 4.54 -3.06 -7.93
C ILE A 232 5.97 -2.81 -8.42
N ARG A 233 6.15 -2.71 -9.75
CA ARG A 233 7.46 -2.51 -10.38
C ARG A 233 7.83 -1.05 -10.57
N ALA A 234 7.04 -0.09 -10.08
CA ALA A 234 7.43 1.31 -10.13
C ALA A 234 8.84 1.47 -9.53
N PRO A 235 9.76 2.15 -10.22
CA PRO A 235 11.13 2.28 -9.76
C PRO A 235 11.11 2.89 -8.36
N LYS A 236 11.88 2.29 -7.44
CA LYS A 236 12.22 2.95 -6.18
C LYS A 236 12.70 4.35 -6.56
N SER A 237 12.05 5.38 -6.05
CA SER A 237 12.61 6.72 -6.15
C SER A 237 14.05 6.61 -5.66
N GLU A 238 15.02 6.81 -6.55
CA GLU A 238 16.42 6.91 -6.14
C GLU A 238 16.48 8.00 -5.09
N GLU A 239 16.66 7.60 -3.85
CA GLU A 239 17.00 8.48 -2.76
C GLU A 239 18.35 9.07 -3.16
N LYS A 240 18.32 10.30 -3.72
CA LYS A 240 19.53 11.08 -3.93
C LYS A 240 20.18 11.24 -2.56
N GLN A 241 21.20 10.44 -2.33
CA GLN A 241 22.21 10.71 -1.30
C GLN A 241 22.91 12.00 -1.75
N ASP A 242 22.54 13.12 -1.15
CA ASP A 242 23.34 14.32 -1.05
C ASP A 242 24.03 14.36 0.32
#